data_05e03e59483a09b70ded15bcf744cc3c
#
_entry.id   05e03e59483a09b70ded15bcf744cc3c
#
_cell.length_a   1.000
_cell.length_b   1.000
_cell.length_c   1.000
_cell.angle_alpha   90.00
_cell.angle_beta   90.00
_cell.angle_gamma   90.00
#
_symmetry.space_group_name_H-M   'P 1'
#
loop_
_entity.id
_entity.type
_entity.pdbx_description
1 polymer ?
#
loop_
_entity_poly.entity_id
_entity_poly.type
_entity_poly.pdbx_seq_one_letter_code
_entity_poly.pdbx_strand_id
1 'polypeptide(L)'
;MIMSFKSKETKLIWDGETSKKYPPQIQDIARRKLRMLNSSFSLNDIRVPPSNHIELLKGKRKGKYSIRINDQWRICFIWRNGNAEKVELVDYH
;
A
#
# COMPACT_ATOMS: atom_id res chain seq x y z
N MET A 1 4.36 11.02 -2.02
CA MET A 1 3.64 10.82 -3.30
C MET A 1 3.90 9.42 -3.83
N ILE A 2 2.91 8.80 -4.44
CA ILE A 2 3.10 7.51 -5.12
C ILE A 2 3.69 7.80 -6.50
N MET A 3 4.86 7.20 -6.77
CA MET A 3 5.59 7.42 -8.02
C MET A 3 5.37 6.31 -9.03
N SER A 4 5.10 5.09 -8.58
CA SER A 4 4.89 3.97 -9.49
C SER A 4 4.11 2.84 -8.82
N PHE A 5 3.49 2.00 -9.63
CA PHE A 5 2.77 0.81 -9.19
C PHE A 5 3.45 -0.42 -9.78
N LYS A 6 3.61 -1.46 -8.97
CA LYS A 6 4.13 -2.73 -9.46
C LYS A 6 3.07 -3.54 -10.19
N SER A 7 1.80 -3.31 -9.89
CA SER A 7 0.68 -4.09 -10.39
C SER A 7 -0.35 -3.18 -11.07
N LYS A 8 -0.78 -3.56 -12.28
CA LYS A 8 -1.86 -2.86 -12.99
C LYS A 8 -3.16 -2.90 -12.18
N GLU A 9 -3.40 -4.00 -11.49
CA GLU A 9 -4.62 -4.18 -10.70
C GLU A 9 -4.67 -3.22 -9.52
N THR A 10 -3.52 -2.98 -8.88
CA THR A 10 -3.44 -1.98 -7.82
C THR A 10 -3.68 -0.58 -8.37
N LYS A 11 -3.15 -0.28 -9.55
CA LYS A 11 -3.37 1.01 -10.18
C LYS A 11 -4.83 1.25 -10.52
N LEU A 12 -5.57 0.21 -10.91
CA LEU A 12 -7.01 0.33 -11.14
C LEU A 12 -7.74 0.82 -9.87
N ILE A 13 -7.38 0.26 -8.71
CA ILE A 13 -7.96 0.70 -7.45
C ILE A 13 -7.63 2.18 -7.19
N TRP A 14 -6.38 2.57 -7.44
CA TRP A 14 -5.94 3.96 -7.31
C TRP A 14 -6.74 4.90 -8.21
N ASP A 15 -7.00 4.47 -9.44
CA ASP A 15 -7.72 5.28 -10.43
C ASP A 15 -9.24 5.37 -10.15
N GLY A 16 -9.72 4.71 -9.11
CA GLY A 16 -11.14 4.74 -8.76
C GLY A 16 -11.95 3.66 -9.46
N GLU A 17 -11.29 2.72 -10.12
CA GLU A 17 -11.95 1.62 -10.80
C GLU A 17 -11.95 0.37 -9.94
N THR A 18 -12.75 -0.63 -10.33
CA THR A 18 -12.78 -1.90 -9.64
C THR A 18 -11.86 -2.90 -10.32
N SER A 19 -11.37 -3.87 -9.56
CA SER A 19 -10.55 -4.95 -10.08
C SER A 19 -11.17 -6.29 -9.70
N LYS A 20 -11.20 -7.22 -10.64
CA LYS A 20 -11.69 -8.58 -10.38
C LYS A 20 -10.70 -9.39 -9.55
N LYS A 21 -9.46 -8.94 -9.45
CA LYS A 21 -8.42 -9.65 -8.71
C LYS A 21 -8.60 -9.57 -7.19
N TYR A 22 -9.22 -8.50 -6.70
CA TYR A 22 -9.33 -8.27 -5.26
C TYR A 22 -10.77 -8.37 -4.79
N PRO A 23 -11.00 -8.87 -3.54
CA PRO A 23 -12.35 -8.91 -2.98
C PRO A 23 -12.98 -7.51 -2.96
N PRO A 24 -14.24 -7.36 -3.35
CA PRO A 24 -14.90 -6.04 -3.37
C PRO A 24 -14.85 -5.32 -2.03
N GLN A 25 -14.96 -6.06 -0.93
CA GLN A 25 -15.04 -5.48 0.40
C GLN A 25 -13.75 -4.79 0.86
N ILE A 26 -12.60 -5.08 0.23
CA ILE A 26 -11.36 -4.41 0.62
C ILE A 26 -11.00 -3.25 -0.30
N GLN A 27 -11.67 -3.08 -1.44
CA GLN A 27 -11.25 -2.11 -2.44
C GLN A 27 -11.38 -0.68 -1.97
N ASP A 28 -12.45 -0.34 -1.26
CA ASP A 28 -12.63 1.01 -0.72
C ASP A 28 -11.60 1.33 0.36
N ILE A 29 -11.32 0.37 1.23
CA ILE A 29 -10.30 0.52 2.28
C ILE A 29 -8.92 0.70 1.63
N ALA A 30 -8.61 -0.13 0.63
CA ALA A 30 -7.35 -0.06 -0.10
C ALA A 30 -7.18 1.32 -0.75
N ARG A 31 -8.23 1.83 -1.38
CA ARG A 31 -8.19 3.15 -2.03
C ARG A 31 -7.91 4.26 -1.02
N ARG A 32 -8.55 4.21 0.14
CA ARG A 32 -8.29 5.21 1.20
C ARG A 32 -6.85 5.14 1.69
N LYS A 33 -6.32 3.92 1.86
CA LYS A 33 -4.93 3.75 2.29
C LYS A 33 -3.94 4.21 1.23
N LEU A 34 -4.25 4.00 -0.04
CA LEU A 34 -3.42 4.51 -1.14
C LEU A 34 -3.39 6.03 -1.14
N ARG A 35 -4.53 6.68 -0.90
CA ARG A 35 -4.59 8.13 -0.81
C ARG A 35 -3.78 8.65 0.36
N MET A 36 -3.86 7.99 1.50
CA MET A 36 -3.07 8.34 2.67
C MET A 36 -1.57 8.20 2.38
N LEU A 37 -1.18 7.10 1.74
CA LEU A 37 0.21 6.87 1.34
C LEU A 37 0.69 7.99 0.40
N ASN A 38 -0.13 8.35 -0.56
CA ASN A 38 0.20 9.41 -1.52
C ASN A 38 0.38 10.77 -0.84
N SER A 39 -0.35 11.04 0.23
CA SER A 39 -0.30 12.31 0.97
C SER A 39 0.79 12.36 2.01
N SER A 40 1.46 11.26 2.28
CA SER A 40 2.49 11.19 3.33
C SER A 40 3.81 11.75 2.84
N PHE A 41 4.49 12.52 3.70
CA PHE A 41 5.82 13.08 3.43
C PHE A 41 6.93 12.28 4.09
N SER A 42 6.59 11.50 5.12
CA SER A 42 7.57 10.71 5.85
C SER A 42 6.93 9.41 6.32
N LEU A 43 7.78 8.45 6.72
CA LEU A 43 7.29 7.20 7.30
C LEU A 43 6.51 7.43 8.59
N ASN A 44 6.84 8.50 9.35
CA ASN A 44 6.09 8.83 10.55
C ASN A 44 4.63 9.17 10.24
N ASP A 45 4.37 9.82 9.12
CA ASP A 45 2.99 10.12 8.69
C ASP A 45 2.20 8.83 8.49
N ILE A 46 2.86 7.78 7.99
CA ILE A 46 2.22 6.50 7.69
C ILE A 46 1.98 5.67 8.97
N ARG A 47 2.64 6.02 10.08
CA ARG A 47 2.41 5.35 11.37
C ARG A 47 1.08 5.73 12.00
N VAL A 48 0.41 6.73 11.47
CA VAL A 48 -0.89 7.21 11.98
C VAL A 48 -1.96 6.97 10.92
N PRO A 49 -3.08 6.32 11.25
CA PRO A 49 -3.42 5.72 12.54
C PRO A 49 -2.60 4.45 12.81
N PRO A 50 -2.46 4.07 14.11
CA PRO A 50 -1.71 2.85 14.46
C PRO A 50 -2.22 1.59 13.78
N SER A 51 -3.50 1.56 13.38
CA SER A 51 -4.08 0.42 12.67
C SER A 51 -3.43 0.14 11.32
N ASN A 52 -2.63 1.08 10.79
CA ASN A 52 -1.86 0.84 9.56
C ASN A 52 -0.80 -0.23 9.75
N HIS A 53 -0.32 -0.44 10.97
CA HIS A 53 0.69 -1.46 11.28
C HIS A 53 1.80 -1.48 10.25
N ILE A 54 2.48 -0.34 10.09
CA ILE A 54 3.60 -0.27 9.15
C ILE A 54 4.72 -1.21 9.58
N GLU A 55 5.22 -2.00 8.65
CA GLU A 55 6.30 -2.96 8.89
C GLU A 55 7.37 -2.83 7.82
N LEU A 56 8.64 -2.95 8.25
CA LEU A 56 9.76 -3.12 7.33
C LEU A 56 9.90 -4.60 7.01
N LEU A 57 9.84 -4.95 5.74
CA LEU A 57 9.91 -6.33 5.30
C LEU A 57 11.36 -6.81 5.27
N LYS A 58 11.57 -8.10 5.57
CA LYS A 58 12.89 -8.73 5.67
C LYS A 58 13.12 -9.71 4.50
N GLY A 59 14.36 -10.21 4.38
CA GLY A 59 14.72 -11.19 3.37
C GLY A 59 14.73 -10.60 1.97
N LYS A 60 14.14 -11.30 1.02
CA LYS A 60 14.11 -10.89 -0.38
C LYS A 60 13.38 -9.57 -0.62
N ARG A 61 12.58 -9.15 0.36
CA ARG A 61 11.82 -7.90 0.29
C ARG A 61 12.49 -6.78 1.10
N LYS A 62 13.78 -6.91 1.37
CA LYS A 62 14.53 -5.91 2.12
C LYS A 62 14.39 -4.53 1.48
N GLY A 63 14.16 -3.52 2.30
CA GLY A 63 13.96 -2.15 1.82
C GLY A 63 12.52 -1.83 1.46
N LYS A 64 11.63 -2.80 1.57
CA LYS A 64 10.20 -2.60 1.34
C LYS A 64 9.47 -2.48 2.68
N TYR A 65 8.39 -1.72 2.65
CA TYR A 65 7.49 -1.56 3.77
C TYR A 65 6.12 -2.10 3.40
N SER A 66 5.33 -2.43 4.41
CA SER A 66 3.93 -2.76 4.18
C SER A 66 3.04 -2.07 5.19
N ILE A 67 1.82 -1.76 4.77
CA ILE A 67 0.77 -1.28 5.66
C ILE A 67 -0.43 -2.20 5.55
N ARG A 68 -1.17 -2.33 6.66
CA ARG A 68 -2.26 -3.29 6.77
C ARG A 68 -3.56 -2.75 6.18
N ILE A 69 -4.25 -3.57 5.39
CA ILE A 69 -5.64 -3.37 4.99
C ILE A 69 -6.56 -4.13 5.96
N ASN A 70 -6.30 -5.43 6.11
CA ASN A 70 -6.98 -6.31 7.05
C ASN A 70 -6.04 -7.47 7.40
N ASP A 71 -6.55 -8.55 7.99
CA ASP A 71 -5.72 -9.68 8.39
C ASP A 71 -5.05 -10.40 7.23
N GLN A 72 -5.57 -10.24 6.03
CA GLN A 72 -5.10 -10.95 4.84
C GLN A 72 -4.35 -10.04 3.86
N TRP A 73 -4.79 -8.81 3.70
CA TRP A 73 -4.30 -7.93 2.64
C TRP A 73 -3.45 -6.79 3.18
N ARG A 74 -2.35 -6.51 2.48
CA ARG A 74 -1.44 -5.41 2.81
C ARG A 74 -1.03 -4.68 1.54
N ILE A 75 -0.64 -3.41 1.69
CA ILE A 75 -0.04 -2.62 0.61
C ILE A 75 1.46 -2.60 0.85
N CYS A 76 2.23 -3.09 -0.13
CA CYS A 76 3.68 -3.11 -0.08
C CYS A 76 4.26 -2.04 -0.98
N PHE A 77 5.35 -1.43 -0.56
CA PHE A 77 5.99 -0.34 -1.33
C PHE A 77 7.44 -0.16 -0.91
N ILE A 78 8.19 0.50 -1.78
CA ILE A 78 9.54 0.97 -1.46
C ILE A 78 9.41 2.45 -1.10
N TRP A 79 10.04 2.86 0.01
CA TRP A 79 10.05 4.26 0.41
C TRP A 79 11.41 4.86 0.08
N ARG A 80 11.41 5.89 -0.76
CA ARG A 80 12.65 6.51 -1.23
C ARG A 80 12.42 8.00 -1.45
N ASN A 81 13.28 8.82 -0.82
CA ASN A 81 13.22 10.28 -0.99
C ASN A 81 11.84 10.88 -0.69
N GLY A 82 11.15 10.34 0.32
CA GLY A 82 9.83 10.84 0.69
C GLY A 82 8.71 10.39 -0.22
N ASN A 83 8.96 9.41 -1.08
CA ASN A 83 7.98 8.90 -2.04
C ASN A 83 7.82 7.38 -1.94
N ALA A 84 6.66 6.89 -2.35
CA ALA A 84 6.38 5.47 -2.43
C ALA A 84 6.53 4.99 -3.87
N GLU A 85 7.28 3.91 -4.06
CA GLU A 85 7.54 3.32 -5.38
C GLU A 85 7.12 1.86 -5.40
N LYS A 86 6.77 1.36 -6.57
CA LYS A 86 6.40 -0.04 -6.80
C LYS A 86 5.30 -0.49 -5.83
N VAL A 87 4.27 0.33 -5.72
CA VAL A 87 3.17 0.09 -4.82
C VAL A 87 2.34 -1.10 -5.31
N GLU A 88 2.02 -2.01 -4.40
CA GLU A 88 1.33 -3.25 -4.74
C GLU A 88 0.44 -3.70 -3.59
N LEU A 89 -0.81 -4.05 -3.92
CA LEU A 89 -1.73 -4.67 -2.97
C LEU A 89 -1.53 -6.18 -3.04
N VAL A 90 -1.16 -6.80 -1.92
CA VAL A 90 -0.80 -8.22 -1.86
C VAL A 90 -1.61 -8.98 -0.83
N ASP A 91 -1.81 -10.27 -1.11
CA ASP A 91 -2.34 -11.24 -0.17
C ASP A 91 -1.19 -11.68 0.71
N TYR A 92 -1.28 -11.35 1.99
CA TYR A 92 -0.17 -11.51 2.93
C TYR A 92 -0.54 -12.49 4.04
N HIS A 93 -0.11 -13.70 3.87
CA HIS A 93 -0.29 -14.76 4.86
C HIS A 93 0.98 -15.01 5.64
#